data_c6b149db2bfe5f8ea16eb6be00e5554b
#
_entry.id   c6b149db2bfe5f8ea16eb6be00e5554b
#
_cell.length_a   1.000
_cell.length_b   1.000
_cell.length_c   1.000
_cell.angle_alpha   90.00
_cell.angle_beta   90.00
_cell.angle_gamma   90.00
#
_symmetry.space_group_name_H-M   'P 1'
#
loop_
_entity.id
_entity.type
_entity.pdbx_description
1 polymer ?
#
loop_
_entity_poly.entity_id
_entity_poly.type
_entity_poly.pdbx_seq_one_letter_code
_entity_poly.pdbx_strand_id
1 'polypeptide(L)'
;MRIACLLASVLMLVAVAPAGENPAPSSSMRQELENVARVGSVMVDGDVCQKIVTPLAKEYMFKVDPKDPWLAGDNYDVDDVAFNTTKKTLARLSHLTSFPSDVNLWMPIDGHPGKIQMVIRNKNEMSQFWRWGDLYQDMLPSMETVLRTGQRVTVADRPGWISVLAPVYNSLGDIVGLIEAVSRDKMDAHENVK
;
A
#
# COMPACT_ATOMS: atom_id res chain seq x y z
N MET A 1 -50.80 -1.86 66.00
CA MET A 1 -50.73 -1.30 64.63
C MET A 1 -49.26 -0.86 64.38
N ARG A 2 -48.49 -1.63 63.67
CA ARG A 2 -47.09 -1.34 63.36
C ARG A 2 -47.00 -1.16 61.86
N ILE A 3 -46.70 0.04 61.39
CA ILE A 3 -46.56 0.42 60.02
C ILE A 3 -45.06 0.22 59.66
N ALA A 4 -44.74 -0.71 58.75
CA ALA A 4 -43.41 -0.93 58.24
C ALA A 4 -43.22 -0.08 56.95
N CYS A 5 -42.32 0.88 57.01
CA CYS A 5 -41.87 1.63 55.84
C CYS A 5 -40.84 0.82 55.06
N LEU A 6 -41.17 0.43 53.82
CA LEU A 6 -40.25 -0.16 52.88
C LEU A 6 -39.58 0.97 52.09
N LEU A 7 -38.28 1.18 52.29
CA LEU A 7 -37.42 2.03 51.46
C LEU A 7 -36.94 1.22 50.27
N ALA A 8 -37.44 1.55 49.07
CA ALA A 8 -36.94 1.01 47.81
C ALA A 8 -35.74 1.83 47.34
N SER A 9 -34.53 1.25 47.45
CA SER A 9 -33.31 1.81 46.89
C SER A 9 -33.27 1.54 45.38
N VAL A 10 -33.40 2.60 44.58
CA VAL A 10 -33.20 2.53 43.12
C VAL A 10 -31.71 2.62 42.82
N LEU A 11 -31.11 1.50 42.43
CA LEU A 11 -29.72 1.43 41.95
C LEU A 11 -29.69 1.89 40.51
N MET A 12 -29.21 3.12 40.27
CA MET A 12 -28.94 3.58 38.88
C MET A 12 -27.65 2.92 38.36
N LEU A 13 -27.80 1.98 37.46
CA LEU A 13 -26.69 1.40 36.70
C LEU A 13 -26.28 2.41 35.62
N VAL A 14 -25.17 3.12 35.83
CA VAL A 14 -24.55 3.95 34.78
C VAL A 14 -23.83 3.00 33.84
N ALA A 15 -24.39 2.77 32.66
CA ALA A 15 -23.73 2.06 31.58
C ALA A 15 -22.59 2.96 31.04
N VAL A 16 -21.35 2.58 31.34
CA VAL A 16 -20.15 3.13 30.72
C VAL A 16 -20.15 2.58 29.27
N ALA A 17 -20.39 3.44 28.31
CA ALA A 17 -20.23 3.09 26.89
C ALA A 17 -18.74 2.75 26.63
N PRO A 18 -18.42 1.64 25.97
CA PRO A 18 -17.04 1.35 25.61
C PRO A 18 -16.52 2.45 24.69
N ALA A 19 -15.28 2.91 24.95
CA ALA A 19 -14.55 3.84 24.09
C ALA A 19 -14.54 3.27 22.66
N GLY A 20 -14.92 4.10 21.69
CA GLY A 20 -15.15 3.69 20.31
C GLY A 20 -13.98 2.92 19.74
N GLU A 21 -14.19 1.66 19.41
CA GLU A 21 -13.34 0.92 18.48
C GLU A 21 -13.44 1.61 17.12
N ASN A 22 -12.31 2.05 16.58
CA ASN A 22 -12.25 2.51 15.18
C ASN A 22 -12.81 1.40 14.30
N PRO A 23 -13.83 1.68 13.46
CA PRO A 23 -14.43 0.64 12.64
C PRO A 23 -13.37 0.05 11.72
N ALA A 24 -13.18 -1.27 11.80
CA ALA A 24 -12.33 -1.99 10.86
C ALA A 24 -12.85 -1.72 9.41
N PRO A 25 -11.95 -1.59 8.41
CA PRO A 25 -12.34 -1.41 7.02
C PRO A 25 -13.42 -2.43 6.63
N SER A 26 -14.44 -2.01 5.91
CA SER A 26 -15.57 -2.89 5.60
C SER A 26 -15.10 -4.18 4.91
N SER A 27 -15.72 -5.30 5.21
CA SER A 27 -15.37 -6.60 4.61
C SER A 27 -15.48 -6.55 3.07
N SER A 28 -16.39 -5.73 2.53
CA SER A 28 -16.53 -5.50 1.09
C SER A 28 -15.32 -4.77 0.50
N MET A 29 -14.79 -3.74 1.15
CA MET A 29 -13.59 -3.03 0.69
C MET A 29 -12.39 -3.97 0.60
N ARG A 30 -12.17 -4.80 1.63
CA ARG A 30 -11.11 -5.81 1.61
C ARG A 30 -11.27 -6.73 0.42
N GLN A 31 -12.46 -7.28 0.18
CA GLN A 31 -12.71 -8.23 -0.89
C GLN A 31 -12.52 -7.62 -2.28
N GLU A 32 -12.95 -6.37 -2.50
CA GLU A 32 -12.71 -5.68 -3.77
C GLU A 32 -11.20 -5.46 -4.02
N LEU A 33 -10.44 -5.02 -3.01
CA LEU A 33 -8.98 -4.86 -3.14
C LEU A 33 -8.26 -6.20 -3.36
N GLU A 34 -8.69 -7.28 -2.70
CA GLU A 34 -8.17 -8.64 -2.95
C GLU A 34 -8.43 -9.10 -4.39
N ASN A 35 -9.61 -8.78 -4.95
CA ASN A 35 -9.92 -9.06 -6.35
C ASN A 35 -9.05 -8.22 -7.29
N VAL A 36 -8.90 -6.92 -7.04
CA VAL A 36 -8.01 -6.05 -7.82
C VAL A 36 -6.58 -6.56 -7.79
N ALA A 37 -6.06 -6.91 -6.61
CA ALA A 37 -4.71 -7.44 -6.46
C ALA A 37 -4.53 -8.78 -7.21
N ARG A 38 -5.53 -9.67 -7.16
CA ARG A 38 -5.54 -10.92 -7.92
C ARG A 38 -5.52 -10.69 -9.43
N VAL A 39 -6.35 -9.78 -9.94
CA VAL A 39 -6.37 -9.43 -11.37
C VAL A 39 -5.07 -8.75 -11.76
N GLY A 40 -4.57 -7.83 -10.96
CA GLY A 40 -3.33 -7.12 -11.19
C GLY A 40 -2.10 -8.03 -11.27
N SER A 41 -2.04 -9.05 -10.42
CA SER A 41 -0.96 -10.07 -10.47
C SER A 41 -0.89 -10.83 -11.83
N VAL A 42 -2.00 -10.86 -12.57
CA VAL A 42 -2.06 -11.50 -13.90
C VAL A 42 -1.87 -10.48 -15.03
N MET A 43 -2.37 -9.26 -14.85
CA MET A 43 -2.41 -8.24 -15.91
C MET A 43 -1.14 -7.38 -16.00
N VAL A 44 -0.37 -7.31 -14.91
CA VAL A 44 0.88 -6.55 -14.88
C VAL A 44 2.01 -7.43 -15.41
N ASP A 45 2.62 -6.99 -16.50
CA ASP A 45 3.69 -7.70 -17.18
C ASP A 45 5.04 -7.43 -16.50
N GLY A 46 5.60 -8.45 -15.84
CA GLY A 46 6.87 -8.34 -15.13
C GLY A 46 8.08 -8.12 -16.03
N ASP A 47 8.08 -8.64 -17.27
CA ASP A 47 9.16 -8.38 -18.24
C ASP A 47 9.21 -6.92 -18.66
N VAL A 48 8.05 -6.27 -18.75
CA VAL A 48 7.94 -4.82 -18.99
C VAL A 48 8.36 -4.05 -17.73
N CYS A 49 7.91 -4.48 -16.55
CA CYS A 49 8.26 -3.82 -15.29
C CYS A 49 9.76 -3.76 -15.04
N GLN A 50 10.51 -4.81 -15.35
CA GLN A 50 11.96 -4.87 -15.16
C GLN A 50 12.75 -3.86 -16.02
N LYS A 51 12.12 -3.33 -17.08
CA LYS A 51 12.73 -2.34 -18.00
C LYS A 51 12.46 -0.91 -17.57
N ILE A 52 11.53 -0.66 -16.63
CA ILE A 52 11.08 0.69 -16.28
C ILE A 52 12.23 1.54 -15.77
N VAL A 53 12.97 1.05 -14.77
CA VAL A 53 14.11 1.80 -14.20
C VAL A 53 15.33 1.56 -15.05
N THR A 54 15.88 2.65 -15.63
CA THR A 54 17.01 2.55 -16.55
C THR A 54 18.31 2.15 -15.86
N PRO A 55 19.30 1.63 -16.60
CA PRO A 55 20.63 1.37 -16.06
C PRO A 55 21.28 2.61 -15.42
N LEU A 56 21.06 3.80 -15.99
CA LEU A 56 21.53 5.06 -15.45
C LEU A 56 20.97 5.32 -14.05
N ALA A 57 19.65 5.23 -13.90
CA ALA A 57 18.98 5.41 -12.60
C ALA A 57 19.48 4.39 -11.56
N LYS A 58 19.63 3.12 -11.95
CA LYS A 58 20.17 2.06 -11.07
C LYS A 58 21.59 2.37 -10.63
N GLU A 59 22.44 2.89 -11.52
CA GLU A 59 23.83 3.26 -11.21
C GLU A 59 23.91 4.40 -10.20
N TYR A 60 23.03 5.41 -10.29
CA TYR A 60 23.07 6.60 -9.44
C TYR A 60 22.27 6.48 -8.15
N MET A 61 21.33 5.56 -8.06
CA MET A 61 20.38 5.44 -6.93
C MET A 61 21.05 5.41 -5.54
N PHE A 62 22.24 4.83 -5.42
CA PHE A 62 22.97 4.72 -4.16
C PHE A 62 24.21 5.63 -4.09
N LYS A 63 24.43 6.46 -5.12
CA LYS A 63 25.53 7.41 -5.09
C LYS A 63 25.22 8.56 -4.15
N VAL A 64 26.15 8.87 -3.26
CA VAL A 64 26.06 10.01 -2.35
C VAL A 64 27.23 10.95 -2.65
N ASP A 65 26.91 12.19 -3.01
CA ASP A 65 27.88 13.26 -3.14
C ASP A 65 27.56 14.37 -2.11
N PRO A 66 28.46 14.68 -1.16
CA PRO A 66 28.25 15.75 -0.18
C PRO A 66 28.03 17.13 -0.81
N LYS A 67 28.48 17.34 -2.05
CA LYS A 67 28.34 18.61 -2.79
C LYS A 67 27.06 18.63 -3.64
N ASP A 68 26.47 17.47 -3.91
CA ASP A 68 25.26 17.32 -4.69
C ASP A 68 24.30 16.32 -4.00
N PRO A 69 23.52 16.77 -3.02
CA PRO A 69 22.61 15.90 -2.29
C PRO A 69 21.44 15.37 -3.15
N TRP A 70 21.24 15.94 -4.33
CA TRP A 70 20.17 15.55 -5.27
C TRP A 70 20.64 14.62 -6.40
N LEU A 71 21.94 14.29 -6.43
CA LEU A 71 22.59 13.50 -7.49
C LEU A 71 21.79 12.26 -7.90
N ALA A 72 21.31 11.50 -6.94
CA ALA A 72 20.52 10.29 -7.22
C ALA A 72 19.15 10.61 -7.80
N GLY A 73 18.47 11.64 -7.28
CA GLY A 73 17.15 12.09 -7.75
C GLY A 73 17.21 12.70 -9.15
N ASP A 74 18.21 13.53 -9.41
CA ASP A 74 18.41 14.21 -10.71
C ASP A 74 18.77 13.24 -11.84
N ASN A 75 19.35 12.08 -11.49
CA ASN A 75 19.66 11.01 -12.42
C ASN A 75 18.65 9.85 -12.38
N TYR A 76 17.53 10.00 -11.67
CA TYR A 76 16.46 9.00 -11.69
C TYR A 76 15.70 9.09 -13.02
N ASP A 77 15.91 8.09 -13.86
CA ASP A 77 15.40 8.02 -15.22
C ASP A 77 14.62 6.72 -15.45
N VAL A 78 13.57 6.78 -16.27
CA VAL A 78 12.70 5.65 -16.58
C VAL A 78 12.54 5.49 -18.09
N ASP A 79 12.37 4.24 -18.53
CA ASP A 79 11.93 3.95 -19.89
C ASP A 79 10.46 4.39 -20.06
N ASP A 80 10.23 5.40 -20.88
CA ASP A 80 8.91 6.03 -21.06
C ASP A 80 7.85 5.03 -21.56
N VAL A 81 8.22 4.10 -22.43
CA VAL A 81 7.27 3.13 -23.01
C VAL A 81 6.86 2.12 -21.96
N ALA A 82 7.82 1.53 -21.26
CA ALA A 82 7.58 0.56 -20.20
C ALA A 82 6.80 1.20 -19.04
N PHE A 83 7.22 2.41 -18.59
CA PHE A 83 6.56 3.16 -17.53
C PHE A 83 5.10 3.48 -17.88
N ASN A 84 4.86 4.10 -19.05
CA ASN A 84 3.51 4.51 -19.44
C ASN A 84 2.58 3.33 -19.71
N THR A 85 3.09 2.23 -20.26
CA THR A 85 2.31 1.02 -20.50
C THR A 85 1.85 0.40 -19.19
N THR A 86 2.77 0.25 -18.25
CA THR A 86 2.46 -0.30 -16.92
C THR A 86 1.54 0.65 -16.14
N LYS A 87 1.83 1.97 -16.12
CA LYS A 87 1.00 2.96 -15.43
C LYS A 87 -0.45 2.98 -15.92
N LYS A 88 -0.68 2.83 -17.24
CA LYS A 88 -2.03 2.72 -17.80
C LYS A 88 -2.76 1.47 -17.30
N THR A 89 -2.05 0.35 -17.17
CA THR A 89 -2.62 -0.89 -16.62
C THR A 89 -3.00 -0.70 -15.15
N LEU A 90 -2.10 -0.16 -14.32
CA LEU A 90 -2.37 0.12 -12.91
C LEU A 90 -3.54 1.10 -12.72
N ALA A 91 -3.61 2.15 -13.55
CA ALA A 91 -4.71 3.11 -13.53
C ALA A 91 -6.08 2.46 -13.87
N ARG A 92 -6.11 1.51 -14.82
CA ARG A 92 -7.33 0.76 -15.15
C ARG A 92 -7.75 -0.17 -14.02
N LEU A 93 -6.80 -0.84 -13.37
CA LEU A 93 -7.04 -1.71 -12.24
C LEU A 93 -7.69 -0.95 -11.06
N SER A 94 -7.26 0.30 -10.80
CA SER A 94 -7.86 1.12 -9.73
C SER A 94 -9.33 1.52 -10.01
N HIS A 95 -9.83 1.34 -11.23
CA HIS A 95 -11.25 1.55 -11.56
C HIS A 95 -12.12 0.29 -11.37
N LEU A 96 -11.56 -0.82 -10.92
CA LEU A 96 -12.32 -2.04 -10.63
C LEU A 96 -12.98 -2.04 -9.26
N THR A 97 -12.71 -1.04 -8.42
CA THR A 97 -13.34 -0.85 -7.12
C THR A 97 -14.51 0.14 -7.21
N SER A 98 -15.51 -0.04 -6.33
CA SER A 98 -16.65 0.88 -6.19
C SER A 98 -16.31 2.16 -5.40
N PHE A 99 -15.10 2.29 -4.88
CA PHE A 99 -14.57 3.39 -4.07
C PHE A 99 -13.21 3.85 -4.62
N PRO A 100 -12.71 5.04 -4.22
CA PRO A 100 -11.38 5.50 -4.62
C PRO A 100 -10.29 4.54 -4.13
N SER A 101 -9.48 4.04 -5.06
CA SER A 101 -8.34 3.18 -4.76
C SER A 101 -7.16 3.52 -5.66
N ASP A 102 -5.97 3.11 -5.25
CA ASP A 102 -4.77 3.12 -6.09
C ASP A 102 -4.19 1.72 -6.22
N VAL A 103 -3.53 1.49 -7.35
CA VAL A 103 -2.69 0.31 -7.56
C VAL A 103 -1.30 0.81 -7.90
N ASN A 104 -0.33 0.54 -7.04
CA ASN A 104 1.06 0.98 -7.16
C ASN A 104 1.97 -0.19 -7.52
N LEU A 105 3.12 0.08 -8.11
CA LEU A 105 4.15 -0.92 -8.42
C LEU A 105 5.36 -0.73 -7.53
N TRP A 106 5.78 -1.81 -6.88
CA TRP A 106 7.00 -1.90 -6.10
C TRP A 106 7.94 -2.94 -6.70
N MET A 107 9.22 -2.60 -6.80
CA MET A 107 10.25 -3.47 -7.35
C MET A 107 11.42 -3.60 -6.36
N PRO A 108 11.92 -4.84 -6.10
CA PRO A 108 13.18 -5.00 -5.41
C PRO A 108 14.31 -4.40 -6.25
N ILE A 109 15.40 -4.00 -5.60
CA ILE A 109 16.54 -3.37 -6.27
C ILE A 109 17.64 -4.41 -6.47
N ASP A 110 17.98 -4.66 -7.73
CA ASP A 110 19.04 -5.60 -8.11
C ASP A 110 20.37 -5.27 -7.43
N GLY A 111 21.03 -6.27 -6.88
CA GLY A 111 22.31 -6.09 -6.18
C GLY A 111 22.20 -5.50 -4.76
N HIS A 112 21.00 -5.13 -4.30
CA HIS A 112 20.75 -4.54 -2.98
C HIS A 112 19.67 -5.33 -2.22
N PRO A 113 19.99 -6.52 -1.69
CA PRO A 113 19.03 -7.37 -0.99
C PRO A 113 18.41 -6.62 0.20
N GLY A 114 17.12 -6.79 0.39
CA GLY A 114 16.36 -6.10 1.43
C GLY A 114 15.96 -4.66 1.12
N LYS A 115 16.30 -4.14 -0.09
CA LYS A 115 15.85 -2.83 -0.54
C LYS A 115 14.77 -2.95 -1.61
N ILE A 116 13.79 -2.03 -1.55
CA ILE A 116 12.66 -1.97 -2.48
C ILE A 116 12.37 -0.51 -2.85
N GLN A 117 11.87 -0.28 -4.06
CA GLN A 117 11.47 1.03 -4.54
C GLN A 117 10.02 1.01 -5.03
N MET A 118 9.30 2.11 -4.84
CA MET A 118 8.04 2.34 -5.53
C MET A 118 8.34 2.92 -6.91
N VAL A 119 8.20 2.08 -7.94
CA VAL A 119 8.51 2.48 -9.32
C VAL A 119 7.38 3.28 -9.94
N ILE A 120 6.14 2.92 -9.65
CA ILE A 120 4.95 3.64 -10.13
C ILE A 120 3.99 3.88 -8.99
N ARG A 121 3.69 5.17 -8.76
CA ARG A 121 2.61 5.64 -7.91
C ARG A 121 1.43 6.08 -8.76
N ASN A 122 0.22 5.71 -8.34
CA ASN A 122 -0.99 6.06 -9.07
C ASN A 122 -1.53 7.45 -8.67
N LYS A 123 -2.64 7.87 -9.30
CA LYS A 123 -3.16 9.25 -9.33
C LYS A 123 -3.61 9.83 -7.98
N ASN A 124 -4.12 9.01 -7.06
CA ASN A 124 -4.60 9.50 -5.75
C ASN A 124 -3.48 9.53 -4.70
N GLU A 125 -2.27 9.08 -5.08
CA GLU A 125 -1.07 9.07 -4.25
C GLU A 125 -1.22 8.28 -2.94
N MET A 126 -2.14 7.31 -2.91
CA MET A 126 -2.38 6.46 -1.75
C MET A 126 -1.33 5.35 -1.67
N SER A 127 -0.70 5.23 -0.52
CA SER A 127 0.11 4.07 -0.11
C SER A 127 0.27 4.09 1.41
N GLN A 128 0.27 2.91 2.03
CA GLN A 128 0.59 2.80 3.45
C GLN A 128 2.11 2.83 3.72
N PHE A 129 2.90 2.57 2.71
CA PHE A 129 4.33 2.24 2.85
C PHE A 129 5.26 3.33 2.32
N TRP A 130 4.83 4.04 1.29
CA TRP A 130 5.67 5.05 0.64
C TRP A 130 5.80 6.33 1.49
N ARG A 131 7.01 6.90 1.50
CA ARG A 131 7.31 8.20 2.10
C ARG A 131 7.76 9.17 1.01
N TRP A 132 7.30 10.39 1.11
CA TRP A 132 7.66 11.43 0.15
C TRP A 132 9.17 11.71 0.20
N GLY A 133 9.80 11.76 -0.98
CA GLY A 133 11.24 12.02 -1.13
C GLY A 133 12.13 10.77 -1.11
N ASP A 134 11.60 9.60 -0.72
CA ASP A 134 12.38 8.37 -0.72
C ASP A 134 12.43 7.76 -2.12
N LEU A 135 13.63 7.56 -2.67
CA LEU A 135 13.85 6.80 -3.92
C LEU A 135 13.71 5.29 -3.67
N TYR A 136 14.08 4.84 -2.48
CA TYR A 136 13.97 3.44 -2.04
C TYR A 136 13.87 3.39 -0.51
N GLN A 137 13.49 2.23 -0.01
CA GLN A 137 13.37 1.97 1.43
C GLN A 137 13.77 0.53 1.77
N ASP A 138 13.88 0.24 3.06
CA ASP A 138 13.98 -1.13 3.54
C ASP A 138 12.69 -1.87 3.25
N MET A 139 12.83 -3.13 2.81
CA MET A 139 11.71 -4.00 2.51
C MET A 139 10.98 -4.37 3.82
N LEU A 140 9.67 -4.20 3.84
CA LEU A 140 8.86 -4.60 4.98
C LEU A 140 8.62 -6.12 4.98
N PRO A 141 8.41 -6.75 6.15
CA PRO A 141 8.17 -8.20 6.26
C PRO A 141 7.00 -8.71 5.40
N SER A 142 5.94 -7.90 5.24
CA SER A 142 4.80 -8.20 4.37
C SER A 142 5.20 -8.26 2.89
N MET A 143 6.04 -7.33 2.42
CA MET A 143 6.56 -7.30 1.05
C MET A 143 7.50 -8.47 0.79
N GLU A 144 8.42 -8.73 1.74
CA GLU A 144 9.34 -9.87 1.67
C GLU A 144 8.56 -11.20 1.57
N THR A 145 7.49 -11.35 2.36
CA THR A 145 6.63 -12.53 2.30
C THR A 145 6.04 -12.73 0.92
N VAL A 146 5.48 -11.67 0.28
CA VAL A 146 4.93 -11.76 -1.08
C VAL A 146 6.01 -12.16 -2.09
N LEU A 147 7.17 -11.48 -2.07
CA LEU A 147 8.25 -11.73 -3.03
C LEU A 147 8.85 -13.15 -2.89
N ARG A 148 8.93 -13.68 -1.68
CA ARG A 148 9.48 -15.00 -1.41
C ARG A 148 8.50 -16.13 -1.65
N THR A 149 7.22 -15.96 -1.36
CA THR A 149 6.23 -17.06 -1.35
C THR A 149 5.24 -17.00 -2.50
N GLY A 150 5.09 -15.86 -3.15
CA GLY A 150 4.02 -15.61 -4.14
C GLY A 150 2.62 -15.48 -3.53
N GLN A 151 2.49 -15.53 -2.22
CA GLN A 151 1.20 -15.40 -1.55
C GLN A 151 0.83 -13.93 -1.37
N ARG A 152 -0.44 -13.60 -1.64
CA ARG A 152 -0.96 -12.27 -1.35
C ARG A 152 -1.02 -12.03 0.15
N VAL A 153 -0.71 -10.81 0.55
CA VAL A 153 -0.75 -10.37 1.95
C VAL A 153 -1.63 -9.13 2.07
N THR A 154 -2.58 -9.17 2.99
CA THR A 154 -3.39 -8.00 3.35
C THR A 154 -2.78 -7.32 4.57
N VAL A 155 -2.58 -6.01 4.49
CA VAL A 155 -2.03 -5.16 5.55
C VAL A 155 -3.06 -4.11 5.92
N ALA A 156 -3.36 -3.99 7.22
CA ALA A 156 -4.30 -3.02 7.77
C ALA A 156 -3.75 -2.43 9.08
N ASP A 157 -2.43 -2.21 9.14
CA ASP A 157 -1.74 -1.77 10.37
C ASP A 157 -2.01 -0.29 10.68
N ARG A 158 -2.40 0.48 9.67
CA ARG A 158 -2.75 1.88 9.82
C ARG A 158 -4.28 2.02 9.89
N PRO A 159 -4.85 2.65 10.95
CA PRO A 159 -6.29 2.84 11.07
C PRO A 159 -6.91 3.45 9.81
N GLY A 160 -8.05 2.91 9.38
CA GLY A 160 -8.76 3.35 8.17
C GLY A 160 -8.09 2.99 6.84
N TRP A 161 -6.90 2.41 6.84
CA TRP A 161 -6.21 2.00 5.62
C TRP A 161 -6.25 0.48 5.44
N ILE A 162 -6.27 0.08 4.17
CA ILE A 162 -6.09 -1.31 3.78
C ILE A 162 -5.28 -1.36 2.50
N SER A 163 -4.24 -2.20 2.50
CA SER A 163 -3.44 -2.54 1.32
C SER A 163 -3.44 -4.05 1.12
N VAL A 164 -3.58 -4.47 -0.12
CA VAL A 164 -3.37 -5.86 -0.53
C VAL A 164 -2.16 -5.91 -1.44
N LEU A 165 -1.13 -6.62 -1.00
CA LEU A 165 0.09 -6.85 -1.75
C LEU A 165 -0.04 -8.14 -2.54
N ALA A 166 0.31 -8.11 -3.85
CA ALA A 166 0.27 -9.28 -4.72
C ALA A 166 1.52 -9.34 -5.62
N PRO A 167 2.04 -10.54 -5.93
CA PRO A 167 3.24 -10.69 -6.74
C PRO A 167 3.02 -10.28 -8.20
N VAL A 168 4.09 -9.81 -8.83
CA VAL A 168 4.20 -9.59 -10.27
C VAL A 168 5.20 -10.58 -10.83
N TYR A 169 4.78 -11.36 -11.83
CA TYR A 169 5.59 -12.41 -12.45
C TYR A 169 6.12 -11.97 -13.82
N ASN A 170 7.34 -12.42 -14.14
CA ASN A 170 7.88 -12.36 -15.51
C ASN A 170 7.42 -13.57 -16.34
N SER A 171 7.80 -13.62 -17.62
CA SER A 171 7.47 -14.73 -18.53
C SER A 171 8.13 -16.07 -18.14
N LEU A 172 9.14 -16.06 -17.29
CA LEU A 172 9.80 -17.25 -16.76
C LEU A 172 9.11 -17.81 -15.51
N GLY A 173 8.14 -17.05 -14.95
CA GLY A 173 7.45 -17.40 -13.71
C GLY A 173 8.17 -16.92 -12.43
N ASP A 174 9.22 -16.11 -12.57
CA ASP A 174 9.89 -15.51 -11.41
C ASP A 174 9.10 -14.31 -10.89
N ILE A 175 9.11 -14.14 -9.56
CA ILE A 175 8.52 -12.96 -8.93
C ILE A 175 9.52 -11.81 -9.01
N VAL A 176 9.22 -10.81 -9.82
CA VAL A 176 10.11 -9.68 -10.09
C VAL A 176 9.70 -8.38 -9.39
N GLY A 177 8.51 -8.36 -8.80
CA GLY A 177 7.98 -7.21 -8.08
C GLY A 177 6.67 -7.54 -7.40
N LEU A 178 6.03 -6.53 -6.86
CA LEU A 178 4.69 -6.64 -6.30
C LEU A 178 3.86 -5.39 -6.61
N ILE A 179 2.56 -5.56 -6.68
CA ILE A 179 1.59 -4.46 -6.66
C ILE A 179 1.02 -4.28 -5.26
N GLU A 180 0.71 -3.03 -4.93
CA GLU A 180 -0.06 -2.63 -3.77
C GLU A 180 -1.42 -2.10 -4.25
N ALA A 181 -2.51 -2.85 -4.03
CA ALA A 181 -3.87 -2.34 -4.19
C ALA A 181 -4.30 -1.74 -2.86
N VAL A 182 -4.52 -0.42 -2.83
CA VAL A 182 -4.70 0.33 -1.58
C VAL A 182 -5.91 1.25 -1.62
N SER A 183 -6.59 1.37 -0.49
CA SER A 183 -7.61 2.38 -0.22
C SER A 183 -7.60 2.80 1.23
N ARG A 184 -8.29 3.91 1.51
CA ARG A 184 -8.54 4.37 2.88
C ARG A 184 -10.01 4.69 3.06
N ASP A 185 -10.54 4.41 4.24
CA ASP A 185 -11.90 4.81 4.61
C ASP A 185 -11.96 6.34 4.75
N LYS A 186 -13.04 6.94 4.27
CA LYS A 186 -13.19 8.41 4.26
C LYS A 186 -13.39 9.02 5.66
N MET A 187 -13.56 8.19 6.68
CA MET A 187 -13.91 8.69 8.02
C MET A 187 -12.79 9.49 8.71
N ASP A 188 -11.52 9.37 8.29
CA ASP A 188 -10.41 10.06 8.95
C ASP A 188 -10.01 11.40 8.31
N ALA A 189 -10.76 11.89 7.30
CA ALA A 189 -10.41 13.12 6.58
C ALA A 189 -10.69 14.42 7.37
N HIS A 190 -11.34 14.35 8.53
CA HIS A 190 -11.75 15.53 9.30
C HIS A 190 -10.89 15.85 10.54
N GLU A 191 -9.87 15.06 10.87
CA GLU A 191 -9.10 15.28 12.12
C GLU A 191 -7.77 16.03 11.95
N ASN A 192 -7.35 16.37 10.73
CA ASN A 192 -6.05 17.04 10.49
C ASN A 192 -6.15 18.50 10.01
N VAL A 193 -7.21 19.22 10.37
CA VAL A 193 -7.27 20.69 10.21
C VAL A 193 -7.53 21.33 11.58
N LYS A 194 -6.49 21.41 12.39
CA LYS A 194 -6.38 22.38 13.49
C LYS A 194 -4.95 22.84 13.63
#